data_2452fd568e9f97c5e868fa0e889fb815
#
_entry.id   2452fd568e9f97c5e868fa0e889fb815
#
_cell.length_a   1.000
_cell.length_b   1.000
_cell.length_c   1.000
_cell.angle_alpha   90.00
_cell.angle_beta   90.00
_cell.angle_gamma   90.00
#
_symmetry.space_group_name_H-M   'P 1'
#
loop_
_entity.id
_entity.type
_entity.pdbx_description
1 polymer ?
#
loop_
_entity_poly.entity_id
_entity_poly.type
_entity_poly.pdbx_seq_one_letter_code
_entity_poly.pdbx_strand_id
1 'polypeptide(L)'
;YNSLIANRPEANVRPKSVELVSLLKTGHMDYAWEYRSVAVQHELKFVELDDHINLGNYAYDDFYKQANVKVSGKKPGTWITRTGQSCTYGITMVKDSPNPKGSERFMTYLLDPEGGMKVLESMGQPPFIPCRVASEAELKTLPVSLQKLATVNP
;
A
#
# COMPACT_ATOMS: atom_id res chain seq x y z
N TYR A 1 21.46 2.32 -8.41
CA TYR A 1 20.43 3.06 -9.15
C TYR A 1 20.82 3.26 -10.62
N ASN A 2 21.91 3.96 -10.92
CA ASN A 2 22.35 4.30 -12.30
C ASN A 2 22.54 3.06 -13.17
N SER A 3 23.13 2.00 -12.63
CA SER A 3 23.32 0.71 -13.30
C SER A 3 21.98 0.06 -13.70
N LEU A 4 20.98 0.09 -12.79
CA LEU A 4 19.66 -0.43 -13.09
C LEU A 4 18.93 0.38 -14.18
N ILE A 5 19.04 1.71 -14.13
CA ILE A 5 18.45 2.57 -15.17
C ILE A 5 19.12 2.35 -16.52
N ALA A 6 20.46 2.28 -16.56
CA ALA A 6 21.22 2.09 -17.81
C ALA A 6 20.95 0.73 -18.49
N ASN A 7 20.69 -0.30 -17.70
CA ASN A 7 20.48 -1.65 -18.22
C ASN A 7 18.99 -2.02 -18.38
N ARG A 8 18.07 -1.12 -18.01
CA ARG A 8 16.64 -1.35 -18.14
C ARG A 8 16.19 -1.16 -19.59
N PRO A 9 15.66 -2.19 -20.27
CA PRO A 9 15.02 -2.00 -21.57
C PRO A 9 13.82 -1.05 -21.44
N GLU A 10 13.77 0.00 -22.22
CA GLU A 10 12.68 0.99 -22.19
C GLU A 10 11.31 0.32 -22.48
N ALA A 11 11.32 -0.66 -23.39
CA ALA A 11 10.15 -1.47 -23.72
C ALA A 11 9.57 -2.26 -22.54
N ASN A 12 10.28 -2.44 -21.44
CA ASN A 12 9.80 -3.15 -20.25
C ASN A 12 9.15 -2.22 -19.23
N VAL A 13 9.14 -0.91 -19.47
CA VAL A 13 8.43 0.05 -18.61
C VAL A 13 6.98 0.13 -19.06
N ARG A 14 6.06 -0.14 -18.14
CA ARG A 14 4.63 -0.10 -18.41
C ARG A 14 3.94 0.91 -17.50
N PRO A 15 2.99 1.68 -18.01
CA PRO A 15 2.28 2.67 -17.23
C PRO A 15 1.25 2.06 -16.28
N LYS A 16 0.85 0.81 -16.50
CA LYS A 16 -0.20 0.11 -15.73
C LYS A 16 0.26 -1.27 -15.29
N SER A 17 -0.01 -1.60 -14.05
CA SER A 17 0.23 -2.91 -13.44
C SER A 17 -0.40 -4.07 -14.23
N VAL A 18 -1.61 -3.90 -14.72
CA VAL A 18 -2.31 -4.92 -15.51
C VAL A 18 -1.54 -5.36 -16.77
N GLU A 19 -0.75 -4.46 -17.36
CA GLU A 19 0.09 -4.80 -18.52
C GLU A 19 1.26 -5.69 -18.12
N LEU A 20 1.88 -5.44 -16.95
CA LEU A 20 2.94 -6.30 -16.40
C LEU A 20 2.40 -7.71 -16.10
N VAL A 21 1.23 -7.81 -15.46
CA VAL A 21 0.57 -9.08 -15.17
C VAL A 21 0.31 -9.86 -16.46
N SER A 22 -0.17 -9.19 -17.53
CA SER A 22 -0.40 -9.81 -18.82
C SER A 22 0.89 -10.37 -19.43
N LEU A 23 1.96 -9.59 -19.42
CA LEU A 23 3.26 -10.01 -19.97
C LEU A 23 3.87 -11.20 -19.22
N LEU A 24 3.75 -11.20 -17.88
CA LEU A 24 4.17 -12.34 -17.06
C LEU A 24 3.37 -13.60 -17.37
N LYS A 25 2.04 -13.50 -17.45
CA LYS A 25 1.16 -14.65 -17.74
C LYS A 25 1.36 -15.23 -19.12
N THR A 26 1.74 -14.41 -20.10
CA THR A 26 1.98 -14.85 -21.49
C THR A 26 3.43 -15.27 -21.72
N GLY A 27 4.31 -15.19 -20.73
CA GLY A 27 5.72 -15.55 -20.87
C GLY A 27 6.56 -14.56 -21.71
N HIS A 28 6.04 -13.35 -21.93
CA HIS A 28 6.78 -12.28 -22.62
C HIS A 28 7.68 -11.48 -21.67
N MET A 29 7.61 -11.76 -20.38
CA MET A 29 8.44 -11.16 -19.35
C MET A 29 8.69 -12.19 -18.25
N ASP A 30 9.94 -12.33 -17.82
CA ASP A 30 10.32 -13.30 -16.79
C ASP A 30 10.08 -12.75 -15.37
N TYR A 31 10.33 -11.47 -15.15
CA TYR A 31 10.22 -10.80 -13.85
C TYR A 31 9.64 -9.41 -14.00
N ALA A 32 8.83 -9.01 -13.02
CA ALA A 32 8.33 -7.64 -12.89
C ALA A 32 8.31 -7.21 -11.42
N TRP A 33 8.43 -5.92 -11.18
CA TRP A 33 8.20 -5.31 -9.88
C TRP A 33 6.70 -5.09 -9.72
N GLU A 34 6.13 -5.70 -8.70
CA GLU A 34 4.70 -5.62 -8.42
C GLU A 34 4.41 -5.65 -6.91
N TYR A 35 3.19 -5.25 -6.55
CA TYR A 35 2.70 -5.44 -5.20
C TYR A 35 2.43 -6.91 -4.92
N ARG A 36 2.72 -7.37 -3.69
CA ARG A 36 2.41 -8.72 -3.23
C ARG A 36 0.93 -9.07 -3.45
N SER A 37 0.02 -8.14 -3.17
CA SER A 37 -1.42 -8.35 -3.38
C SER A 37 -1.76 -8.63 -4.84
N VAL A 38 -1.11 -7.99 -5.79
CA VAL A 38 -1.30 -8.26 -7.23
C VAL A 38 -0.82 -9.66 -7.57
N ALA A 39 0.35 -10.06 -7.08
CA ALA A 39 0.88 -11.40 -7.30
C ALA A 39 -0.06 -12.48 -6.74
N VAL A 40 -0.53 -12.33 -5.50
CA VAL A 40 -1.45 -13.27 -4.84
C VAL A 40 -2.78 -13.35 -5.59
N GLN A 41 -3.40 -12.22 -5.91
CA GLN A 41 -4.73 -12.18 -6.56
C GLN A 41 -4.70 -12.70 -8.01
N HIS A 42 -3.55 -12.65 -8.65
CA HIS A 42 -3.37 -13.18 -10.00
C HIS A 42 -2.69 -14.56 -10.05
N GLU A 43 -2.47 -15.18 -8.88
CA GLU A 43 -1.83 -16.50 -8.75
C GLU A 43 -0.43 -16.56 -9.38
N LEU A 44 0.31 -15.45 -9.33
CA LEU A 44 1.67 -15.37 -9.83
C LEU A 44 2.65 -15.90 -8.79
N LYS A 45 3.70 -16.56 -9.24
CA LYS A 45 4.86 -16.85 -8.40
C LYS A 45 5.60 -15.53 -8.11
N PHE A 46 6.05 -15.35 -6.88
CA PHE A 46 6.80 -14.15 -6.51
C PHE A 46 7.92 -14.47 -5.52
N VAL A 47 8.91 -13.59 -5.52
CA VAL A 47 9.99 -13.56 -4.52
C VAL A 47 9.68 -12.40 -3.59
N GLU A 48 9.52 -12.69 -2.31
CA GLU A 48 9.39 -11.66 -1.28
C GLU A 48 10.74 -11.02 -1.03
N LEU A 49 10.80 -9.70 -1.08
CA LEU A 49 12.04 -8.96 -0.90
C LEU A 49 12.27 -8.68 0.59
N ASP A 50 13.53 -8.47 0.96
CA ASP A 50 13.92 -8.03 2.30
C ASP A 50 13.20 -6.73 2.70
N ASP A 51 12.90 -6.57 3.98
CA ASP A 51 12.18 -5.41 4.53
C ASP A 51 12.83 -4.05 4.20
N HIS A 52 14.17 -4.00 4.00
CA HIS A 52 14.84 -2.78 3.55
C HIS A 52 14.51 -2.39 2.10
N ILE A 53 13.91 -3.29 1.33
CA ILE A 53 13.63 -3.09 -0.10
C ILE A 53 12.13 -3.06 -0.40
N ASN A 54 11.33 -3.91 0.25
CA ASN A 54 9.95 -4.17 -0.12
C ASN A 54 8.96 -3.06 0.28
N LEU A 55 9.38 -2.12 1.13
CA LEU A 55 8.56 -1.04 1.69
C LEU A 55 7.31 -1.53 2.47
N GLY A 56 7.31 -2.78 2.91
CA GLY A 56 6.16 -3.40 3.59
C GLY A 56 6.12 -3.17 5.09
N ASN A 57 7.21 -2.73 5.70
CA ASN A 57 7.35 -2.63 7.14
C ASN A 57 7.59 -1.19 7.60
N TYR A 58 6.57 -0.59 8.23
CA TYR A 58 6.63 0.79 8.72
C TYR A 58 7.74 1.04 9.77
N ALA A 59 8.25 0.00 10.44
CA ALA A 59 9.38 0.13 11.37
C ALA A 59 10.67 0.59 10.66
N TYR A 60 10.73 0.43 9.34
CA TYR A 60 11.84 0.88 8.50
C TYR A 60 11.59 2.23 7.81
N ASP A 61 10.57 3.00 8.19
CA ASP A 61 10.27 4.28 7.55
C ASP A 61 11.45 5.26 7.57
N ASP A 62 12.22 5.31 8.65
CA ASP A 62 13.41 6.16 8.72
C ASP A 62 14.52 5.70 7.76
N PHE A 63 14.62 4.42 7.49
CA PHE A 63 15.49 3.90 6.45
C PHE A 63 14.95 4.24 5.05
N TYR A 64 13.66 4.03 4.80
CA TYR A 64 13.04 4.34 3.50
C TYR A 64 13.13 5.81 3.12
N LYS A 65 13.02 6.73 4.08
CA LYS A 65 13.15 8.18 3.88
C LYS A 65 14.51 8.62 3.31
N GLN A 66 15.53 7.78 3.37
CA GLN A 66 16.82 8.05 2.74
C GLN A 66 16.74 8.00 1.21
N ALA A 67 15.76 7.29 0.65
CA ALA A 67 15.53 7.21 -0.78
C ALA A 67 14.65 8.37 -1.25
N ASN A 68 15.11 9.05 -2.30
CA ASN A 68 14.36 10.13 -2.94
C ASN A 68 14.36 9.95 -4.46
N VAL A 69 13.20 10.10 -5.07
CA VAL A 69 13.05 10.03 -6.52
C VAL A 69 12.29 11.23 -7.06
N LYS A 70 12.70 11.71 -8.24
CA LYS A 70 11.93 12.73 -8.98
C LYS A 70 10.95 12.02 -9.91
N VAL A 71 9.69 12.37 -9.79
CA VAL A 71 8.61 11.86 -10.64
C VAL A 71 7.90 13.03 -11.31
N SER A 72 7.24 12.77 -12.43
CA SER A 72 6.46 13.79 -13.15
C SER A 72 5.37 14.36 -12.25
N GLY A 73 5.25 15.67 -12.24
CA GLY A 73 4.20 16.40 -11.54
C GLY A 73 2.87 16.36 -12.30
N LYS A 74 1.85 17.01 -11.73
CA LYS A 74 0.50 17.07 -12.33
C LYS A 74 0.43 17.87 -13.64
N LYS A 75 1.36 18.81 -13.85
CA LYS A 75 1.43 19.60 -15.08
C LYS A 75 2.59 19.12 -15.93
N PRO A 76 2.47 19.08 -17.27
CA PRO A 76 3.57 18.75 -18.16
C PRO A 76 4.81 19.59 -17.85
N GLY A 77 5.99 18.97 -17.84
CA GLY A 77 7.27 19.63 -17.56
C GLY A 77 7.54 19.93 -16.09
N THR A 78 6.62 19.64 -15.17
CA THR A 78 6.85 19.79 -13.73
C THR A 78 7.34 18.49 -13.10
N TRP A 79 8.14 18.62 -12.05
CA TRP A 79 8.68 17.49 -11.29
C TRP A 79 8.38 17.66 -9.82
N ILE A 80 8.11 16.54 -9.14
CA ILE A 80 7.97 16.48 -7.70
C ILE A 80 8.95 15.45 -7.14
N THR A 81 9.57 15.74 -6.01
CA THR A 81 10.38 14.77 -5.28
C THR A 81 9.48 13.94 -4.39
N ARG A 82 9.59 12.63 -4.49
CA ARG A 82 8.97 11.68 -3.58
C ARG A 82 10.04 11.09 -2.67
N THR A 83 9.78 11.12 -1.38
CA THR A 83 10.58 10.47 -0.36
C THR A 83 10.02 9.08 -0.09
N GLY A 84 10.90 8.11 0.09
CA GLY A 84 10.52 6.74 0.42
C GLY A 84 9.76 6.66 1.73
N GLN A 85 8.76 5.82 1.77
CA GLN A 85 7.95 5.51 2.96
C GLN A 85 7.32 4.14 2.79
N SER A 86 6.82 3.56 3.88
CA SER A 86 6.10 2.29 3.81
C SER A 86 4.83 2.40 2.97
N CYS A 87 4.54 1.30 2.26
CA CYS A 87 3.32 1.14 1.48
C CYS A 87 2.19 0.68 2.40
N THR A 88 1.52 1.61 3.07
CA THR A 88 0.40 1.35 3.96
C THR A 88 -0.91 1.83 3.37
N TYR A 89 -1.98 1.08 3.63
CA TYR A 89 -3.33 1.48 3.27
C TYR A 89 -4.01 2.19 4.45
N GLY A 90 -4.77 3.24 4.15
CA GLY A 90 -5.61 3.91 5.12
C GLY A 90 -7.09 3.69 4.82
N ILE A 91 -7.91 3.69 5.85
CA ILE A 91 -9.36 3.70 5.74
C ILE A 91 -9.92 4.95 6.41
N THR A 92 -10.91 5.56 5.81
CA THR A 92 -11.60 6.73 6.36
C THR A 92 -13.09 6.70 6.04
N MET A 93 -13.90 7.31 6.89
CA MET A 93 -15.30 7.60 6.57
C MET A 93 -15.40 8.93 5.83
N VAL A 94 -16.15 8.94 4.75
CA VAL A 94 -16.45 10.18 4.04
C VAL A 94 -17.33 11.06 4.94
N LYS A 95 -16.94 12.34 5.08
CA LYS A 95 -17.78 13.34 5.78
C LYS A 95 -19.14 13.41 5.10
N ASP A 96 -20.17 13.53 5.91
CA ASP A 96 -21.56 13.62 5.44
C ASP A 96 -22.01 12.39 4.61
N SER A 97 -21.48 11.21 4.98
CA SER A 97 -21.94 9.93 4.40
C SER A 97 -23.46 9.81 4.51
N PRO A 98 -24.17 9.37 3.46
CA PRO A 98 -25.63 9.19 3.50
C PRO A 98 -26.07 8.11 4.48
N ASN A 99 -25.17 7.22 4.90
CA ASN A 99 -25.45 6.18 5.90
C ASN A 99 -24.26 6.05 6.88
N PRO A 100 -24.07 6.98 7.83
CA PRO A 100 -22.92 6.96 8.73
C PRO A 100 -22.90 5.71 9.64
N LYS A 101 -24.06 5.22 10.09
CA LYS A 101 -24.14 3.98 10.89
C LYS A 101 -23.73 2.74 10.08
N GLY A 102 -24.10 2.68 8.82
CA GLY A 102 -23.67 1.63 7.90
C GLY A 102 -22.16 1.69 7.64
N SER A 103 -21.61 2.88 7.45
CA SER A 103 -20.18 3.09 7.29
C SER A 103 -19.39 2.65 8.52
N GLU A 104 -19.85 3.01 9.73
CA GLU A 104 -19.22 2.57 10.97
C GLU A 104 -19.25 1.05 11.14
N ARG A 105 -20.39 0.42 10.86
CA ARG A 105 -20.52 -1.05 10.91
C ARG A 105 -19.58 -1.74 9.91
N PHE A 106 -19.48 -1.20 8.70
CA PHE A 106 -18.58 -1.72 7.69
C PHE A 106 -17.10 -1.59 8.13
N MET A 107 -16.71 -0.43 8.66
CA MET A 107 -15.35 -0.24 9.18
C MET A 107 -15.05 -1.19 10.35
N THR A 108 -16.00 -1.36 11.27
CA THR A 108 -15.85 -2.29 12.39
C THR A 108 -15.65 -3.72 11.89
N TYR A 109 -16.41 -4.16 10.89
CA TYR A 109 -16.23 -5.47 10.28
C TYR A 109 -14.90 -5.60 9.55
N LEU A 110 -14.52 -4.56 8.77
CA LEU A 110 -13.27 -4.58 8.00
C LEU A 110 -12.05 -4.68 8.91
N LEU A 111 -12.10 -4.03 10.08
CA LEU A 111 -11.01 -4.02 11.07
C LEU A 111 -11.12 -5.16 12.10
N ASP A 112 -12.10 -6.04 11.96
CA ASP A 112 -12.23 -7.23 12.82
C ASP A 112 -11.18 -8.28 12.41
N PRO A 113 -10.32 -8.74 13.35
CA PRO A 113 -9.36 -9.80 13.11
C PRO A 113 -9.97 -11.10 12.56
N GLU A 114 -11.20 -11.44 12.98
CA GLU A 114 -11.90 -12.63 12.51
C GLU A 114 -12.80 -12.37 11.28
N GLY A 115 -12.94 -11.11 10.86
CA GLY A 115 -13.74 -10.66 9.72
C GLY A 115 -12.89 -10.17 8.55
N GLY A 116 -13.00 -8.87 8.26
CA GLY A 116 -12.37 -8.26 7.10
C GLY A 116 -10.84 -8.37 7.06
N MET A 117 -10.17 -8.42 8.22
CA MET A 117 -8.71 -8.58 8.27
C MET A 117 -8.26 -9.92 7.68
N LYS A 118 -8.97 -11.02 7.91
CA LYS A 118 -8.67 -12.31 7.26
C LYS A 118 -8.85 -12.23 5.73
N VAL A 119 -9.83 -11.47 5.28
CA VAL A 119 -10.03 -11.27 3.83
C VAL A 119 -8.86 -10.49 3.25
N LEU A 120 -8.43 -9.40 3.88
CA LEU A 120 -7.25 -8.63 3.44
C LEU A 120 -5.99 -9.50 3.39
N GLU A 121 -5.74 -10.29 4.42
CA GLU A 121 -4.59 -11.21 4.48
C GLU A 121 -4.63 -12.22 3.33
N SER A 122 -5.78 -12.85 3.08
CA SER A 122 -5.95 -13.82 1.99
C SER A 122 -5.75 -13.20 0.61
N MET A 123 -5.93 -11.88 0.49
CA MET A 123 -5.70 -11.11 -0.74
C MET A 123 -4.25 -10.59 -0.86
N GLY A 124 -3.34 -11.03 0.01
CA GLY A 124 -1.93 -10.61 -0.01
C GLY A 124 -1.69 -9.20 0.54
N GLN A 125 -2.63 -8.68 1.32
CA GLN A 125 -2.54 -7.42 2.04
C GLN A 125 -2.49 -7.68 3.55
N PRO A 126 -1.33 -8.07 4.11
CA PRO A 126 -1.24 -8.40 5.53
C PRO A 126 -1.63 -7.18 6.38
N PRO A 127 -2.70 -7.29 7.17
CA PRO A 127 -3.14 -6.20 8.02
C PRO A 127 -2.34 -6.13 9.31
N PHE A 128 -2.40 -5.00 9.99
CA PHE A 128 -1.89 -4.87 11.36
C PHE A 128 -2.92 -4.19 12.25
N ILE A 129 -3.03 -4.69 13.48
CA ILE A 129 -3.86 -4.11 14.53
C ILE A 129 -2.96 -3.93 15.79
N PRO A 130 -3.15 -2.81 16.51
CA PRO A 130 -4.08 -1.70 16.27
C PRO A 130 -3.72 -0.88 15.03
N CYS A 131 -4.75 -0.37 14.33
CA CYS A 131 -4.58 0.60 13.26
C CYS A 131 -3.94 1.88 13.81
N ARG A 132 -3.32 2.67 12.96
CA ARG A 132 -2.58 3.87 13.38
C ARG A 132 -3.29 5.14 12.95
N VAL A 133 -3.33 6.09 13.86
CA VAL A 133 -3.78 7.47 13.63
C VAL A 133 -2.64 8.44 13.96
N ALA A 134 -2.66 9.63 13.38
CA ALA A 134 -1.55 10.57 13.52
C ALA A 134 -1.49 11.25 14.89
N SER A 135 -2.62 11.33 15.63
CA SER A 135 -2.66 12.06 16.90
C SER A 135 -3.77 11.57 17.83
N GLU A 136 -3.63 11.88 19.11
CA GLU A 136 -4.69 11.71 20.11
C GLU A 136 -5.99 12.46 19.76
N ALA A 137 -5.87 13.62 19.12
CA ALA A 137 -7.03 14.38 18.67
C ALA A 137 -7.80 13.59 17.61
N GLU A 138 -7.11 12.99 16.64
CA GLU A 138 -7.73 12.14 15.63
C GLU A 138 -8.34 10.88 16.25
N LEU A 139 -7.64 10.22 17.17
CA LEU A 139 -8.16 9.03 17.86
C LEU A 139 -9.51 9.33 18.53
N LYS A 140 -9.63 10.48 19.21
CA LYS A 140 -10.88 10.91 19.88
C LYS A 140 -12.00 11.26 18.91
N THR A 141 -11.72 11.55 17.65
CA THR A 141 -12.76 11.80 16.62
C THR A 141 -13.40 10.52 16.10
N LEU A 142 -12.74 9.37 16.30
CA LEU A 142 -13.29 8.09 15.87
C LEU A 142 -14.51 7.69 16.69
N PRO A 143 -15.49 6.99 16.10
CA PRO A 143 -16.53 6.29 16.85
C PRO A 143 -15.92 5.40 17.95
N VAL A 144 -16.57 5.33 19.11
CA VAL A 144 -16.06 4.57 20.27
C VAL A 144 -15.78 3.11 19.93
N SER A 145 -16.57 2.52 19.04
CA SER A 145 -16.38 1.17 18.50
C SER A 145 -15.02 0.98 17.81
N LEU A 146 -14.49 2.03 17.18
CA LEU A 146 -13.23 2.01 16.43
C LEU A 146 -12.02 2.45 17.25
N GLN A 147 -12.21 3.26 18.29
CA GLN A 147 -11.11 3.75 19.14
C GLN A 147 -10.27 2.61 19.74
N LYS A 148 -10.92 1.51 20.14
CA LYS A 148 -10.25 0.32 20.69
C LYS A 148 -9.43 -0.47 19.66
N LEU A 149 -9.64 -0.22 18.39
CA LEU A 149 -8.94 -0.86 17.26
C LEU A 149 -7.82 0.02 16.70
N ALA A 150 -7.60 1.20 17.29
CA ALA A 150 -6.63 2.17 16.83
C ALA A 150 -5.69 2.64 17.94
N THR A 151 -4.51 3.08 17.56
CA THR A 151 -3.51 3.68 18.45
C THR A 151 -2.85 4.88 17.76
N VAL A 152 -2.31 5.79 18.56
CA VAL A 152 -1.52 6.90 18.01
C VAL A 152 -0.17 6.37 17.51
N ASN A 153 0.27 6.90 16.39
CA ASN A 153 1.59 6.58 15.84
C ASN A 153 2.67 7.05 16.82
N PRO A 154 3.66 6.22 17.16
CA PRO A 154 4.74 6.59 18.06
C PRO A 154 5.61 7.73 17.51
#